data_718d39de9400e4200c43a226aff68add
#
_entry.id   718d39de9400e4200c43a226aff68add
#
_cell.length_a   1.000
_cell.length_b   1.000
_cell.length_c   1.000
_cell.angle_alpha   90.00
_cell.angle_beta   90.00
_cell.angle_gamma   90.00
#
_symmetry.space_group_name_H-M   'P 1'
#
loop_
_entity.id
_entity.type
_entity.pdbx_description
1 polymer ?
#
loop_
_entity_poly.entity_id
_entity_poly.type
_entity_poly.pdbx_seq_one_letter_code
_entity_poly.pdbx_strand_id
1 'polypeptide(L)'
;FRIEAATAYGDLLIILNAISYAFFLVYVRKLLKKFHPITVTKFAFYFGFLMVLPFGLKEALNANYGGMEMIHWGSLIFVLVMTTFVTYVLSALAIKQGGSTIVGAYIYLQPVLAGVIAHIAGVDEITLVKVCFAAMIFLGVYLVSIKKHATN
;
A
#
# COMPACT_ATOMS: atom_id res chain seq x y z
N PHE A 1 -22.65 -5.27 -16.40
CA PHE A 1 -21.17 -5.15 -16.32
C PHE A 1 -20.66 -5.02 -17.77
N ARG A 2 -20.34 -3.79 -18.20
CA ARG A 2 -19.55 -3.59 -19.41
C ARG A 2 -18.09 -3.57 -18.97
N ILE A 3 -17.36 -4.62 -19.30
CA ILE A 3 -15.89 -4.64 -19.18
C ILE A 3 -15.38 -3.81 -20.37
N GLU A 4 -15.14 -2.54 -20.15
CA GLU A 4 -14.45 -1.71 -21.14
C GLU A 4 -12.97 -2.12 -21.12
N ALA A 5 -12.33 -2.18 -22.29
CA ALA A 5 -10.93 -2.60 -22.42
C ALA A 5 -9.96 -1.78 -21.53
N ALA A 6 -10.28 -0.50 -21.31
CA ALA A 6 -9.54 0.37 -20.39
C ALA A 6 -9.62 -0.10 -18.92
N THR A 7 -10.77 -0.61 -18.47
CA THR A 7 -10.96 -1.16 -17.13
C THR A 7 -10.19 -2.46 -16.95
N ALA A 8 -10.21 -3.35 -17.97
CA ALA A 8 -9.48 -4.62 -17.93
C ALA A 8 -7.94 -4.41 -17.83
N TYR A 9 -7.41 -3.39 -18.53
CA TYR A 9 -5.99 -3.04 -18.41
C TYR A 9 -5.65 -2.52 -17.01
N GLY A 10 -6.48 -1.68 -16.42
CA GLY A 10 -6.33 -1.21 -15.05
C GLY A 10 -6.36 -2.36 -14.04
N ASP A 11 -7.30 -3.28 -14.18
CA ASP A 11 -7.42 -4.45 -13.32
C ASP A 11 -6.18 -5.35 -13.41
N LEU A 12 -5.64 -5.55 -14.61
CA LEU A 12 -4.39 -6.30 -14.82
C LEU A 12 -3.22 -5.65 -14.08
N LEU A 13 -3.08 -4.32 -14.14
CA LEU A 13 -2.03 -3.60 -13.42
C LEU A 13 -2.19 -3.72 -11.90
N ILE A 14 -3.41 -3.72 -11.38
CA ILE A 14 -3.68 -3.93 -9.96
C ILE A 14 -3.26 -5.34 -9.54
N ILE A 15 -3.58 -6.36 -10.33
CA ILE A 15 -3.17 -7.75 -10.05
C ILE A 15 -1.64 -7.87 -10.07
N LEU A 16 -0.97 -7.31 -11.06
CA LEU A 16 0.49 -7.31 -11.14
C LEU A 16 1.13 -6.60 -9.93
N ASN A 17 0.57 -5.48 -9.50
CA ASN A 17 1.00 -4.78 -8.31
C ASN A 17 0.84 -5.65 -7.05
N ALA A 18 -0.31 -6.32 -6.89
CA ALA A 18 -0.56 -7.20 -5.75
C ALA A 18 0.41 -8.39 -5.71
N ILE A 19 0.69 -9.01 -6.85
CA ILE A 19 1.68 -10.09 -6.97
C ILE A 19 3.08 -9.57 -6.61
N SER A 20 3.51 -8.43 -7.16
CA SER A 20 4.80 -7.80 -6.87
C SER A 20 4.94 -7.49 -5.38
N TYR A 21 3.87 -6.98 -4.75
CA TYR A 21 3.86 -6.68 -3.34
C TYR A 21 3.96 -7.95 -2.47
N ALA A 22 3.30 -9.04 -2.86
CA ALA A 22 3.41 -10.33 -2.18
C ALA A 22 4.86 -10.87 -2.22
N PHE A 23 5.51 -10.80 -3.36
CA PHE A 23 6.94 -11.13 -3.48
C PHE A 23 7.80 -10.24 -2.60
N PHE A 24 7.57 -8.92 -2.61
CA PHE A 24 8.27 -7.98 -1.75
C PHE A 24 8.17 -8.38 -0.27
N LEU A 25 6.97 -8.69 0.24
CA LEU A 25 6.77 -9.09 1.65
C LEU A 25 7.56 -10.33 2.04
N VAL A 26 7.70 -11.29 1.14
CA VAL A 26 8.49 -12.52 1.38
C VAL A 26 9.99 -12.22 1.42
N TYR A 27 10.48 -11.48 0.42
CA TYR A 27 11.91 -11.20 0.28
C TYR A 27 12.41 -10.17 1.30
N VAL A 28 11.64 -9.10 1.55
CA VAL A 28 12.02 -8.05 2.50
C VAL A 28 12.22 -8.59 3.90
N ARG A 29 11.44 -9.60 4.31
CA ARG A 29 11.60 -10.25 5.62
C ARG A 29 12.97 -10.89 5.78
N LYS A 30 13.51 -11.50 4.72
CA LYS A 30 14.86 -12.09 4.73
C LYS A 30 15.94 -11.01 4.87
N LEU A 31 15.78 -9.88 4.20
CA LEU A 31 16.70 -8.75 4.29
C LEU A 31 16.66 -8.09 5.67
N LEU A 32 15.46 -7.91 6.25
CA LEU A 32 15.27 -7.30 7.56
C LEU A 32 15.82 -8.12 8.73
N LYS A 33 16.07 -9.42 8.53
CA LYS A 33 16.81 -10.25 9.50
C LYS A 33 18.29 -9.92 9.54
N LYS A 34 18.87 -9.43 8.43
CA LYS A 34 20.31 -9.15 8.30
C LYS A 34 20.63 -7.66 8.42
N PHE A 35 19.72 -6.80 7.97
CA PHE A 35 19.97 -5.36 7.84
C PHE A 35 18.99 -4.54 8.68
N HIS A 36 19.39 -3.30 8.97
CA HIS A 36 18.53 -2.36 9.67
C HIS A 36 17.36 -1.93 8.75
N PRO A 37 16.12 -1.74 9.28
CA PRO A 37 14.96 -1.35 8.48
C PRO A 37 15.17 -0.12 7.61
N ILE A 38 15.80 0.93 8.14
CA ILE A 38 16.11 2.15 7.41
C ILE A 38 17.03 1.86 6.20
N THR A 39 18.01 0.98 6.36
CA THR A 39 18.92 0.60 5.27
C THR A 39 18.16 -0.11 4.15
N VAL A 40 17.30 -1.07 4.50
CA VAL A 40 16.49 -1.80 3.52
C VAL A 40 15.55 -0.83 2.78
N THR A 41 14.87 0.05 3.52
CA THR A 41 13.97 1.06 2.94
C THR A 41 14.72 2.03 2.03
N LYS A 42 15.91 2.50 2.44
CA LYS A 42 16.77 3.37 1.62
C LYS A 42 17.08 2.75 0.25
N PHE A 43 17.52 1.49 0.25
CA PHE A 43 17.84 0.82 -1.01
C PHE A 43 16.60 0.52 -1.85
N ALA A 44 15.46 0.18 -1.22
CA ALA A 44 14.20 0.00 -1.94
C ALA A 44 13.78 1.29 -2.67
N PHE A 45 13.86 2.45 -2.00
CA PHE A 45 13.59 3.74 -2.64
C PHE A 45 14.60 4.11 -3.71
N TYR A 46 15.89 3.86 -3.47
CA TYR A 46 16.93 4.16 -4.45
C TYR A 46 16.74 3.38 -5.76
N PHE A 47 16.54 2.07 -5.67
CA PHE A 47 16.29 1.25 -6.86
C PHE A 47 14.93 1.56 -7.49
N GLY A 48 13.89 1.78 -6.69
CA GLY A 48 12.58 2.19 -7.17
C GLY A 48 12.64 3.51 -7.95
N PHE A 49 13.38 4.50 -7.44
CA PHE A 49 13.62 5.77 -8.13
C PHE A 49 14.31 5.56 -9.47
N LEU A 50 15.39 4.77 -9.52
CA LEU A 50 16.10 4.50 -10.77
C LEU A 50 15.22 3.80 -11.81
N MET A 51 14.32 2.92 -11.37
CA MET A 51 13.40 2.22 -12.28
C MET A 51 12.28 3.12 -12.80
N VAL A 52 11.78 4.05 -12.00
CA VAL A 52 10.69 4.96 -12.38
C VAL A 52 11.20 6.16 -13.18
N LEU A 53 12.45 6.58 -12.95
CA LEU A 53 13.04 7.77 -13.56
C LEU A 53 12.83 7.85 -15.09
N PRO A 54 13.15 6.81 -15.91
CA PRO A 54 13.03 6.90 -17.36
C PRO A 54 11.59 7.11 -17.85
N PHE A 55 10.60 6.68 -17.07
CA PHE A 55 9.18 6.80 -17.43
C PHE A 55 8.57 8.11 -16.93
N GLY A 56 8.92 8.55 -15.72
CA GLY A 56 8.34 9.73 -15.08
C GLY A 56 9.09 11.03 -15.32
N LEU A 57 10.35 11.00 -15.80
CA LEU A 57 11.19 12.19 -15.93
C LEU A 57 10.59 13.24 -16.87
N LYS A 58 10.08 12.79 -18.01
CA LYS A 58 9.49 13.70 -19.02
C LYS A 58 8.25 14.43 -18.46
N GLU A 59 7.39 13.72 -17.76
CA GLU A 59 6.19 14.29 -17.17
C GLU A 59 6.53 15.21 -16.00
N ALA A 60 7.49 14.82 -15.17
CA ALA A 60 7.99 15.66 -14.09
C ALA A 60 8.59 16.99 -14.60
N LEU A 61 9.37 16.96 -15.67
CA LEU A 61 9.96 18.18 -16.25
C LEU A 61 8.93 19.10 -16.94
N ASN A 62 7.85 18.52 -17.47
CA ASN A 62 6.79 19.26 -18.15
C ASN A 62 5.66 19.73 -17.22
N ALA A 63 5.66 19.33 -15.95
CA ALA A 63 4.65 19.73 -14.99
C ALA A 63 4.72 21.22 -14.68
N ASN A 64 3.57 21.88 -14.65
CA ASN A 64 3.46 23.29 -14.34
C ASN A 64 3.50 23.54 -12.83
N TYR A 65 4.69 23.56 -12.25
CA TYR A 65 4.87 23.82 -10.82
C TYR A 65 4.55 25.26 -10.41
N GLY A 66 4.66 26.22 -11.33
CA GLY A 66 4.40 27.64 -11.06
C GLY A 66 2.93 27.97 -10.82
N GLY A 67 2.01 27.11 -11.27
CA GLY A 67 0.57 27.25 -11.04
C GLY A 67 0.06 26.54 -9.78
N MET A 68 0.93 25.91 -9.00
CA MET A 68 0.53 25.17 -7.80
C MET A 68 0.33 26.12 -6.60
N GLU A 69 -0.85 26.09 -6.01
CA GLU A 69 -1.14 26.80 -4.77
C GLU A 69 -0.42 26.17 -3.57
N MET A 70 -0.27 26.93 -2.48
CA MET A 70 0.38 26.49 -1.25
C MET A 70 -0.22 25.18 -0.68
N ILE A 71 -1.53 25.00 -0.83
CA ILE A 71 -2.23 23.80 -0.38
C ILE A 71 -1.76 22.53 -1.12
N HIS A 72 -1.47 22.65 -2.42
CA HIS A 72 -0.98 21.53 -3.23
C HIS A 72 0.44 21.13 -2.82
N TRP A 73 1.30 22.13 -2.53
CA TRP A 73 2.64 21.85 -1.98
C TRP A 73 2.59 21.18 -0.62
N GLY A 74 1.71 21.66 0.27
CA GLY A 74 1.49 21.03 1.59
C GLY A 74 1.03 19.59 1.46
N SER A 75 0.08 19.33 0.57
CA SER A 75 -0.43 17.98 0.29
C SER A 75 0.66 17.08 -0.28
N LEU A 76 1.47 17.58 -1.21
CA LEU A 76 2.59 16.82 -1.80
C LEU A 76 3.63 16.44 -0.74
N ILE A 77 4.04 17.38 0.11
CA ILE A 77 4.98 17.11 1.21
C ILE A 77 4.39 16.10 2.18
N PHE A 78 3.11 16.23 2.54
CA PHE A 78 2.44 15.27 3.41
C PHE A 78 2.46 13.84 2.81
N VAL A 79 2.14 13.71 1.53
CA VAL A 79 2.18 12.40 0.84
C VAL A 79 3.60 11.83 0.82
N LEU A 80 4.60 12.63 0.47
CA LEU A 80 5.98 12.15 0.39
C LEU A 80 6.56 11.77 1.75
N VAL A 81 6.32 12.58 2.78
CA VAL A 81 6.92 12.34 4.11
C VAL A 81 6.10 11.35 4.90
N MET A 82 4.80 11.60 5.09
CA MET A 82 3.98 10.82 6.02
C MET A 82 3.50 9.52 5.37
N THR A 83 2.87 9.59 4.21
CA THR A 83 2.26 8.39 3.61
C THR A 83 3.26 7.52 2.85
N THR A 84 4.41 8.08 2.44
CA THR A 84 5.45 7.31 1.77
C THR A 84 6.58 6.97 2.74
N PHE A 85 7.43 7.93 3.11
CA PHE A 85 8.64 7.62 3.88
C PHE A 85 8.34 7.02 5.26
N VAL A 86 7.53 7.68 6.08
CA VAL A 86 7.20 7.21 7.45
C VAL A 86 6.50 5.85 7.40
N THR A 87 5.53 5.69 6.52
CA THR A 87 4.77 4.43 6.38
C THR A 87 5.67 3.27 5.97
N TYR A 88 6.61 3.46 5.04
CA TYR A 88 7.53 2.39 4.64
C TYR A 88 8.51 2.02 5.75
N VAL A 89 9.03 3.00 6.49
CA VAL A 89 9.92 2.73 7.65
C VAL A 89 9.17 1.98 8.74
N LEU A 90 7.96 2.41 9.10
CA LEU A 90 7.12 1.74 10.09
C LEU A 90 6.73 0.32 9.65
N SER A 91 6.38 0.14 8.38
CA SER A 91 6.08 -1.18 7.81
C SER A 91 7.29 -2.11 7.88
N ALA A 92 8.49 -1.62 7.56
CA ALA A 92 9.72 -2.40 7.65
C ALA A 92 10.03 -2.79 9.12
N LEU A 93 9.81 -1.87 10.08
CA LEU A 93 9.93 -2.16 11.50
C LEU A 93 8.91 -3.22 11.95
N ALA A 94 7.66 -3.08 11.55
CA ALA A 94 6.59 -4.03 11.86
C ALA A 94 6.87 -5.42 11.28
N ILE A 95 7.38 -5.52 10.04
CA ILE A 95 7.79 -6.79 9.43
C ILE A 95 8.95 -7.41 10.20
N LYS A 96 9.91 -6.61 10.64
CA LYS A 96 11.06 -7.08 11.40
C LYS A 96 10.65 -7.70 12.74
N GLN A 97 9.72 -7.09 13.44
CA GLN A 97 9.27 -7.49 14.76
C GLN A 97 8.19 -8.59 14.70
N GLY A 98 7.14 -8.36 13.94
CA GLY A 98 5.95 -9.22 13.88
C GLY A 98 5.94 -10.21 12.71
N GLY A 99 6.78 -9.98 11.70
CA GLY A 99 6.82 -10.77 10.48
C GLY A 99 5.83 -10.33 9.41
N SER A 100 6.11 -10.72 8.17
CA SER A 100 5.36 -10.31 6.98
C SER A 100 3.89 -10.76 6.98
N THR A 101 3.56 -11.86 7.64
CA THR A 101 2.18 -12.37 7.71
C THR A 101 1.27 -11.43 8.50
N ILE A 102 1.75 -10.90 9.64
CA ILE A 102 0.99 -9.96 10.46
C ILE A 102 0.77 -8.66 9.69
N VAL A 103 1.83 -8.11 9.11
CA VAL A 103 1.73 -6.87 8.32
C VAL A 103 0.81 -7.07 7.12
N GLY A 104 0.91 -8.22 6.41
CA GLY A 104 0.00 -8.57 5.33
C GLY A 104 -1.48 -8.63 5.78
N ALA A 105 -1.77 -9.15 6.98
CA ALA A 105 -3.12 -9.17 7.52
C ALA A 105 -3.67 -7.75 7.78
N TYR A 106 -2.84 -6.84 8.28
CA TYR A 106 -3.24 -5.44 8.51
C TYR A 106 -3.56 -4.67 7.21
N ILE A 107 -2.98 -5.07 6.07
CA ILE A 107 -3.31 -4.46 4.77
C ILE A 107 -4.77 -4.68 4.41
N TYR A 108 -5.33 -5.82 4.75
CA TYR A 108 -6.75 -6.10 4.53
C TYR A 108 -7.68 -5.25 5.40
N LEU A 109 -7.17 -4.64 6.48
CA LEU A 109 -7.91 -3.71 7.30
C LEU A 109 -8.05 -2.32 6.66
N GLN A 110 -7.13 -1.95 5.75
CA GLN A 110 -7.11 -0.63 5.12
C GLN A 110 -8.42 -0.26 4.41
N PRO A 111 -9.05 -1.11 3.56
CA PRO A 111 -10.30 -0.75 2.91
C PRO A 111 -11.44 -0.47 3.90
N VAL A 112 -11.46 -1.19 5.02
CA VAL A 112 -12.47 -1.00 6.07
C VAL A 112 -12.27 0.32 6.78
N LEU A 113 -11.03 0.62 7.19
CA LEU A 113 -10.69 1.90 7.83
C LEU A 113 -10.93 3.08 6.89
N ALA A 114 -10.55 2.95 5.62
CA ALA A 114 -10.79 3.97 4.61
C ALA A 114 -12.30 4.24 4.44
N GLY A 115 -13.13 3.20 4.39
CA GLY A 115 -14.59 3.34 4.29
C GLY A 115 -15.20 4.02 5.52
N VAL A 116 -14.74 3.69 6.73
CA VAL A 116 -15.19 4.34 7.98
C VAL A 116 -14.78 5.82 7.99
N ILE A 117 -13.55 6.15 7.64
CA ILE A 117 -13.06 7.53 7.60
C ILE A 117 -13.83 8.34 6.55
N ALA A 118 -14.05 7.77 5.35
CA ALA A 118 -14.81 8.42 4.28
C ALA A 118 -16.27 8.71 4.69
N HIS A 119 -16.88 7.80 5.45
CA HIS A 119 -18.22 8.01 6.00
C HIS A 119 -18.25 9.13 7.04
N ILE A 120 -17.31 9.13 7.99
CA ILE A 120 -17.19 10.19 9.01
C ILE A 120 -16.93 11.54 8.36
N ALA A 121 -16.15 11.58 7.28
CA ALA A 121 -15.88 12.79 6.50
C ALA A 121 -17.06 13.24 5.61
N GLY A 122 -18.17 12.49 5.57
CA GLY A 122 -19.33 12.80 4.74
C GLY A 122 -19.10 12.67 3.23
N VAL A 123 -18.02 11.98 2.83
CA VAL A 123 -17.62 11.82 1.41
C VAL A 123 -18.23 10.55 0.80
N ASP A 124 -18.57 9.57 1.63
CA ASP A 124 -19.06 8.26 1.18
C ASP A 124 -20.10 7.68 2.15
N GLU A 125 -21.04 6.88 1.62
CA GLU A 125 -22.07 6.22 2.40
C GLU A 125 -21.73 4.76 2.69
N ILE A 126 -22.03 4.30 3.91
CA ILE A 126 -21.91 2.88 4.28
C ILE A 126 -23.12 2.13 3.71
N THR A 127 -22.87 1.40 2.63
CA THR A 127 -23.88 0.55 1.98
C THR A 127 -23.82 -0.88 2.55
N LEU A 128 -24.93 -1.59 2.59
CA LEU A 128 -24.99 -2.99 3.02
C LEU A 128 -23.96 -3.87 2.26
N VAL A 129 -23.76 -3.60 0.99
CA VAL A 129 -22.78 -4.29 0.15
C VAL A 129 -21.34 -4.11 0.67
N LYS A 130 -20.97 -2.89 1.09
CA LYS A 130 -19.66 -2.59 1.69
C LYS A 130 -19.46 -3.33 3.02
N VAL A 131 -20.51 -3.41 3.84
CA VAL A 131 -20.48 -4.17 5.11
C VAL A 131 -20.29 -5.67 4.84
N CYS A 132 -20.97 -6.23 3.85
CA CYS A 132 -20.79 -7.64 3.47
C CYS A 132 -19.37 -7.92 3.00
N PHE A 133 -18.79 -7.06 2.17
CA PHE A 133 -17.40 -7.22 1.73
C PHE A 133 -16.39 -7.07 2.87
N ALA A 134 -16.61 -6.12 3.79
CA ALA A 134 -15.80 -5.99 5.00
C ALA A 134 -15.85 -7.27 5.86
N ALA A 135 -17.03 -7.83 6.07
CA ALA A 135 -17.21 -9.08 6.80
C ALA A 135 -16.49 -10.26 6.12
N MET A 136 -16.54 -10.36 4.78
CA MET A 136 -15.81 -11.37 4.02
C MET A 136 -14.29 -11.23 4.18
N ILE A 137 -13.77 -9.99 4.17
CA ILE A 137 -12.34 -9.71 4.40
C ILE A 137 -11.94 -10.18 5.80
N PHE A 138 -12.71 -9.83 6.84
CA PHE A 138 -12.41 -10.25 8.20
C PHE A 138 -12.46 -11.76 8.37
N LEU A 139 -13.42 -12.44 7.76
CA LEU A 139 -13.49 -13.91 7.75
C LEU A 139 -12.25 -14.52 7.10
N GLY A 140 -11.81 -14.00 5.95
CA GLY A 140 -10.60 -14.45 5.27
C GLY A 140 -9.35 -14.29 6.14
N VAL A 141 -9.16 -13.12 6.75
CA VAL A 141 -8.04 -12.84 7.66
C VAL A 141 -8.07 -13.76 8.89
N TYR A 142 -9.24 -13.97 9.47
CA TYR A 142 -9.45 -14.86 10.61
C TYR A 142 -9.05 -16.31 10.29
N LEU A 143 -9.53 -16.86 9.17
CA LEU A 143 -9.20 -18.22 8.74
C LEU A 143 -7.70 -18.43 8.50
N VAL A 144 -7.02 -17.44 7.93
CA VAL A 144 -5.56 -17.47 7.73
C VAL A 144 -4.82 -17.40 9.06
N SER A 145 -5.33 -16.63 10.03
CA SER A 145 -4.69 -16.46 11.35
C SER A 145 -4.79 -17.69 12.22
N ILE A 146 -5.92 -18.41 12.21
CA ILE A 146 -6.12 -19.65 13.00
C ILE A 146 -5.15 -20.75 12.56
N LYS A 147 -4.94 -20.91 11.25
CA LYS A 147 -4.08 -21.98 10.71
C LYS A 147 -2.64 -21.91 11.22
N LYS A 148 -2.19 -20.77 11.71
CA LYS A 148 -0.85 -20.55 12.25
C LYS A 148 -0.69 -21.02 13.69
N HIS A 149 -1.76 -21.06 14.49
CA HIS A 149 -1.72 -21.56 15.88
C HIS A 149 -1.76 -23.09 15.97
N ALA A 150 -2.19 -23.78 14.91
CA ALA A 150 -2.26 -25.25 14.87
C ALA A 150 -0.95 -25.93 14.45
N THR A 151 0.10 -25.16 14.08
CA THR A 151 1.37 -25.70 13.54
C THR A 151 2.61 -25.33 14.39
N ASN A 152 2.39 -24.83 15.62
CA ASN A 152 3.43 -24.63 16.63
C ASN A 152 3.17 -25.64 17.81
#